data_cf98016426fc97fb8e40ecf35a6f9218
#
_entry.id   cf98016426fc97fb8e40ecf35a6f9218
#
_cell.length_a   1.000
_cell.length_b   1.000
_cell.length_c   1.000
_cell.angle_alpha   90.00
_cell.angle_beta   90.00
_cell.angle_gamma   90.00
#
_symmetry.space_group_name_H-M   'P 1'
#
loop_
_entity.id
_entity.type
_entity.pdbx_description
1 polymer ?
#
loop_
_entity_poly.entity_id
_entity_poly.type
_entity_poly.pdbx_seq_one_letter_code
_entity_poly.pdbx_strand_id
1 'polypeptide(L)'
;MKKHGKQKKNVSQKNRRPETETLRSGERRDTENLRSSRDTETLRRGTETLRSSRDTETLKRGTETLRSSRNTETLRGDRLREREGNERESREVNVAEKRKGRKKDNDRGKVIHVRGSEEAGRANLARRRKSIIKRIVIISIVVIAFGVAAWITYYNSIRQYHGYTVVKTSETSYETNASYIKFGTNLLKYTPEGASYINSNGDIVWTAGTDIKAPIAASNGNYAVIADKGGNKVVVFNTDGQVSENTMPYAICDIDISEHGAYVVVLESDKTNYINMYSNNGSIIYEIQTSLDKSGYPVDITVSDNGEKLFTSYFLVDGLTTNISLTAYNFGEVGQNMNADRMVGGFKFKDELIPKVEFVTNNTIAAFSDQHIYIYKMKEKPSLKAIINLEGEIKSIFYSSSFLGTVQKAESGEGYVMKVYNLTGELEFTHDIGFEYENINASDDEIIVTGGQECLILTKSGRTRFRYTFDKPIKNMIATSGTRQYIVTFDDHTDTIKLTVNDDK
;
A
#
# COMPACT_ATOMS: atom_id res chain seq x y z
N MET A 1 70.09 -33.58 -22.54
CA MET A 1 70.58 -33.53 -23.90
C MET A 1 69.79 -32.59 -24.75
N LYS A 2 70.50 -31.61 -25.37
CA LYS A 2 70.17 -30.76 -26.52
C LYS A 2 68.84 -29.92 -26.38
N LYS A 3 68.87 -28.61 -26.11
CA LYS A 3 69.45 -27.39 -26.78
C LYS A 3 68.68 -26.99 -28.05
N HIS A 4 68.30 -25.68 -28.00
CA HIS A 4 68.15 -24.68 -29.05
C HIS A 4 66.67 -24.47 -29.53
N GLY A 5 66.19 -23.24 -29.76
CA GLY A 5 66.84 -21.93 -29.76
C GLY A 5 65.82 -20.82 -30.03
N LYS A 6 66.26 -19.68 -29.64
CA LYS A 6 65.61 -18.34 -29.77
C LYS A 6 65.27 -17.98 -31.22
N GLN A 7 64.21 -17.21 -31.44
CA GLN A 7 64.34 -15.97 -32.22
C GLN A 7 63.27 -14.93 -31.88
N LYS A 8 63.78 -13.79 -31.47
CA LYS A 8 63.08 -12.51 -31.38
C LYS A 8 62.99 -11.92 -32.79
N LYS A 9 61.84 -11.26 -33.12
CA LYS A 9 61.86 -10.12 -34.07
C LYS A 9 60.91 -9.04 -33.55
N ASN A 10 61.51 -7.93 -33.13
CA ASN A 10 60.92 -6.58 -33.06
C ASN A 10 60.75 -6.05 -34.49
N VAL A 11 59.61 -5.38 -34.75
CA VAL A 11 59.52 -4.26 -35.72
C VAL A 11 58.37 -3.34 -35.23
N SER A 12 58.76 -2.25 -34.67
CA SER A 12 58.63 -0.83 -35.00
C SER A 12 57.28 -0.29 -35.44
N GLN A 13 56.87 0.66 -34.63
CA GLN A 13 55.91 1.75 -34.78
C GLN A 13 55.73 2.27 -36.22
N LYS A 14 54.50 2.61 -36.60
CA LYS A 14 54.23 3.83 -37.38
C LYS A 14 52.84 4.38 -37.09
N ASN A 15 52.83 5.56 -36.47
CA ASN A 15 51.74 6.50 -36.40
C ASN A 15 51.24 6.89 -37.80
N ARG A 16 49.95 6.93 -38.03
CA ARG A 16 49.31 7.81 -39.01
C ARG A 16 47.99 8.28 -38.50
N ARG A 17 47.91 9.58 -38.24
CA ARG A 17 46.67 10.40 -38.29
C ARG A 17 46.26 10.54 -39.75
N PRO A 18 45.00 10.67 -40.07
CA PRO A 18 44.54 11.37 -41.27
C PRO A 18 44.01 12.73 -40.92
N GLU A 19 44.30 13.55 -41.84
CA GLU A 19 44.20 14.98 -41.95
C GLU A 19 42.77 15.47 -42.08
N THR A 20 42.59 16.68 -41.56
CA THR A 20 41.48 17.60 -41.81
C THR A 20 41.53 18.10 -43.26
N GLU A 21 40.48 17.92 -44.03
CA GLU A 21 40.18 18.67 -45.24
C GLU A 21 39.07 19.68 -44.99
N THR A 22 39.53 20.94 -44.94
CA THR A 22 38.74 22.12 -45.13
C THR A 22 38.51 22.33 -46.61
N LEU A 23 37.27 22.43 -47.05
CA LEU A 23 36.92 23.07 -48.30
C LEU A 23 36.13 24.33 -48.05
N ARG A 24 36.80 25.42 -48.39
CA ARG A 24 36.26 26.80 -48.51
C ARG A 24 35.65 26.99 -49.89
N SER A 25 34.70 27.91 -49.90
CA SER A 25 34.32 28.89 -50.92
C SER A 25 33.23 28.53 -51.92
N GLY A 26 32.30 29.47 -51.99
CA GLY A 26 31.45 29.72 -53.11
C GLY A 26 30.26 30.60 -52.78
N GLU A 27 30.50 31.92 -52.71
CA GLU A 27 29.45 32.94 -52.75
C GLU A 27 28.54 32.79 -53.97
N ARG A 28 27.22 33.03 -53.81
CA ARG A 28 26.55 34.18 -54.49
C ARG A 28 25.08 34.29 -54.06
N ARG A 29 24.80 35.50 -53.71
CA ARG A 29 23.55 36.22 -53.59
C ARG A 29 22.54 35.86 -54.68
N ASP A 30 21.27 35.77 -54.27
CA ASP A 30 20.21 36.49 -54.97
C ASP A 30 19.11 36.85 -53.98
N THR A 31 18.98 38.16 -53.86
CA THR A 31 17.90 38.88 -53.20
C THR A 31 16.73 38.98 -54.15
N GLU A 32 15.56 38.51 -53.75
CA GLU A 32 14.32 39.03 -54.28
C GLU A 32 13.31 39.35 -53.19
N ASN A 33 13.04 40.63 -53.12
CA ASN A 33 11.93 41.26 -52.43
C ASN A 33 10.60 40.82 -53.04
N LEU A 34 9.65 40.48 -52.21
CA LEU A 34 8.25 40.74 -52.50
C LEU A 34 7.55 41.29 -51.25
N ARG A 35 7.19 42.54 -51.40
CA ARG A 35 6.34 43.36 -50.53
C ARG A 35 4.87 42.95 -50.69
N SER A 36 4.10 43.27 -49.62
CA SER A 36 2.67 43.63 -49.64
C SER A 36 1.74 42.40 -49.48
N SER A 37 0.83 42.36 -48.56
CA SER A 37 -0.13 43.43 -48.21
C SER A 37 -0.72 43.20 -46.81
N ARG A 38 -1.00 44.32 -46.17
CA ARG A 38 -1.85 44.49 -45.02
C ARG A 38 -3.28 44.08 -45.36
N ASP A 39 -3.94 43.35 -44.47
CA ASP A 39 -5.37 43.56 -44.25
C ASP A 39 -5.65 43.43 -42.75
N THR A 40 -5.82 44.59 -42.18
CA THR A 40 -6.45 44.85 -40.91
C THR A 40 -7.96 44.85 -41.10
N GLU A 41 -8.65 43.88 -40.58
CA GLU A 41 -10.09 43.99 -40.31
C GLU A 41 -10.36 44.01 -38.82
N THR A 42 -10.65 45.20 -38.37
CA THR A 42 -11.31 45.53 -37.12
C THR A 42 -12.78 45.14 -37.23
N LEU A 43 -13.26 44.24 -36.39
CA LEU A 43 -14.69 44.12 -36.11
C LEU A 43 -14.97 44.50 -34.65
N ARG A 44 -15.60 45.65 -34.58
CA ARG A 44 -16.20 46.28 -33.41
C ARG A 44 -17.57 45.68 -33.13
N ARG A 45 -17.82 45.43 -31.83
CA ARG A 45 -19.10 45.59 -31.11
C ARG A 45 -20.32 44.74 -31.52
N GLY A 46 -20.73 43.95 -30.57
CA GLY A 46 -22.12 43.54 -30.41
C GLY A 46 -22.39 43.18 -28.95
N THR A 47 -22.69 44.23 -28.15
CA THR A 47 -23.37 44.07 -26.87
C THR A 47 -24.85 43.81 -27.15
N GLU A 48 -25.35 42.63 -26.85
CA GLU A 48 -26.78 42.41 -26.69
C GLU A 48 -27.04 41.86 -25.31
N THR A 49 -27.67 42.70 -24.51
CA THR A 49 -28.39 42.40 -23.30
C THR A 49 -29.68 41.64 -23.65
N LEU A 50 -29.77 40.40 -23.24
CA LEU A 50 -31.03 39.70 -23.10
C LEU A 50 -31.36 39.49 -21.64
N ARG A 51 -32.20 40.35 -21.08
CA ARG A 51 -33.01 40.09 -19.94
C ARG A 51 -34.03 39.00 -20.30
N SER A 52 -34.02 37.89 -19.61
CA SER A 52 -35.18 37.01 -19.48
C SER A 52 -35.31 36.53 -18.04
N SER A 53 -36.36 37.06 -17.46
CA SER A 53 -36.95 36.62 -16.21
C SER A 53 -37.49 35.20 -16.38
N ARG A 54 -37.00 34.29 -15.51
CA ARG A 54 -37.69 33.08 -14.99
C ARG A 54 -36.63 32.28 -14.24
N ASP A 55 -36.86 32.25 -12.93
CA ASP A 55 -36.66 31.11 -12.05
C ASP A 55 -36.60 31.57 -10.60
N THR A 56 -37.77 32.00 -10.12
CA THR A 56 -37.99 32.23 -8.67
C THR A 56 -38.80 31.10 -8.01
N GLU A 57 -38.93 29.94 -8.63
CA GLU A 57 -39.74 28.84 -8.05
C GLU A 57 -38.92 27.65 -7.47
N THR A 58 -37.59 27.58 -7.66
CA THR A 58 -36.77 26.47 -7.15
C THR A 58 -36.18 26.71 -5.75
N LEU A 59 -36.32 27.89 -5.18
CA LEU A 59 -35.81 28.22 -3.84
C LEU A 59 -36.81 27.97 -2.69
N LYS A 60 -38.05 27.53 -2.96
CA LYS A 60 -39.05 27.22 -1.92
C LYS A 60 -39.10 25.72 -1.53
N ARG A 61 -38.45 24.83 -2.25
CA ARG A 61 -38.43 23.37 -1.93
C ARG A 61 -37.25 22.91 -1.09
N GLY A 62 -36.20 23.72 -0.91
CA GLY A 62 -35.06 23.40 -0.10
C GLY A 62 -35.15 23.69 1.40
N THR A 63 -36.19 24.45 1.82
CA THR A 63 -36.33 24.86 3.21
C THR A 63 -37.36 24.03 4.02
N GLU A 64 -38.14 23.18 3.40
CA GLU A 64 -39.07 22.30 4.11
C GLU A 64 -38.47 20.96 4.55
N THR A 65 -37.41 20.48 3.93
CA THR A 65 -36.72 19.23 4.32
C THR A 65 -35.82 19.39 5.53
N LEU A 66 -35.36 20.60 5.84
CA LEU A 66 -34.52 20.86 7.02
C LEU A 66 -35.30 21.10 8.32
N ARG A 67 -36.64 21.30 8.25
CA ARG A 67 -37.49 21.43 9.44
C ARG A 67 -38.01 20.08 9.96
N SER A 68 -37.99 19.03 9.15
CA SER A 68 -38.45 17.69 9.54
C SER A 68 -37.46 16.91 10.38
N SER A 69 -36.14 17.16 10.23
CA SER A 69 -35.10 16.44 11.00
C SER A 69 -34.85 17.00 12.40
N ARG A 70 -35.22 18.25 12.67
CA ARG A 70 -35.10 18.85 14.03
C ARG A 70 -36.21 18.47 15.00
N ASN A 71 -37.39 18.06 14.52
CA ASN A 71 -38.48 17.67 15.38
C ASN A 71 -38.46 16.23 15.87
N THR A 72 -37.63 15.37 15.29
CA THR A 72 -37.49 13.98 15.74
C THR A 72 -36.47 13.79 16.87
N GLU A 73 -35.51 14.71 17.05
CA GLU A 73 -34.57 14.65 18.17
C GLU A 73 -35.13 15.24 19.45
N THR A 74 -36.00 16.29 19.36
CA THR A 74 -36.68 16.86 20.52
C THR A 74 -37.74 15.92 21.09
N LEU A 75 -38.42 15.14 20.25
CA LEU A 75 -39.44 14.16 20.71
C LEU A 75 -38.83 12.94 21.41
N ARG A 76 -37.52 12.65 21.17
CA ARG A 76 -36.81 11.55 21.84
C ARG A 76 -36.27 11.96 23.22
N GLY A 77 -35.94 13.24 23.38
CA GLY A 77 -35.53 13.83 24.68
C GLY A 77 -36.70 13.91 25.67
N ASP A 78 -37.85 14.30 25.21
CA ASP A 78 -39.04 14.46 26.08
C ASP A 78 -39.63 13.10 26.53
N ARG A 79 -39.58 12.04 25.70
CA ARG A 79 -39.99 10.68 26.12
C ARG A 79 -39.07 10.06 27.17
N LEU A 80 -37.81 10.42 27.19
CA LEU A 80 -36.88 9.93 28.21
C LEU A 80 -37.04 10.70 29.53
N ARG A 81 -37.40 11.99 29.49
CA ARG A 81 -37.71 12.79 30.69
C ARG A 81 -39.05 12.41 31.31
N GLU A 82 -40.06 12.10 30.52
CA GLU A 82 -41.35 11.58 31.02
C GLU A 82 -41.20 10.19 31.66
N ARG A 83 -40.33 9.32 31.16
CA ARG A 83 -40.06 8.01 31.80
C ARG A 83 -39.34 8.14 33.12
N GLU A 84 -38.37 9.03 33.23
CA GLU A 84 -37.66 9.28 34.51
C GLU A 84 -38.56 9.98 35.53
N GLY A 85 -39.46 10.88 35.10
CA GLY A 85 -40.46 11.54 35.94
C GLY A 85 -41.48 10.53 36.50
N ASN A 86 -42.00 9.63 35.68
CA ASN A 86 -42.99 8.63 36.10
C ASN A 86 -42.36 7.53 37.01
N GLU A 87 -41.06 7.19 36.83
CA GLU A 87 -40.39 6.26 37.74
C GLU A 87 -40.09 6.90 39.11
N ARG A 88 -39.88 8.21 39.19
CA ARG A 88 -39.70 8.92 40.48
C ARG A 88 -41.02 9.07 41.23
N GLU A 89 -42.09 9.43 40.52
CA GLU A 89 -43.41 9.54 41.10
C GLU A 89 -43.96 8.22 41.60
N SER A 90 -43.78 7.11 40.87
CA SER A 90 -44.14 5.78 41.31
C SER A 90 -43.31 5.27 42.50
N ARG A 91 -42.08 5.72 42.67
CA ARG A 91 -41.25 5.42 43.85
C ARG A 91 -41.64 6.20 45.10
N GLU A 92 -42.08 7.47 44.93
CA GLU A 92 -42.53 8.29 46.07
C GLU A 92 -43.92 7.85 46.56
N VAL A 93 -44.83 7.47 45.66
CA VAL A 93 -46.17 6.93 46.04
C VAL A 93 -46.02 5.61 46.79
N ASN A 94 -45.13 4.70 46.38
CA ASN A 94 -44.87 3.45 47.10
C ASN A 94 -44.23 3.62 48.47
N VAL A 95 -43.45 4.71 48.68
CA VAL A 95 -42.85 5.02 49.99
C VAL A 95 -43.87 5.68 50.91
N ALA A 96 -44.81 6.48 50.36
CA ALA A 96 -45.88 7.13 51.11
C ALA A 96 -46.98 6.12 51.56
N GLU A 97 -47.32 5.13 50.73
CA GLU A 97 -48.27 4.06 51.12
C GLU A 97 -47.72 3.12 52.19
N LYS A 98 -46.39 2.83 52.19
CA LYS A 98 -45.73 2.06 53.23
C LYS A 98 -45.63 2.81 54.58
N ARG A 99 -45.75 4.14 54.59
CA ARG A 99 -45.77 4.96 55.83
C ARG A 99 -47.14 5.12 56.40
N LYS A 100 -48.23 5.01 55.62
CA LYS A 100 -49.62 5.09 56.14
C LYS A 100 -50.10 3.78 56.76
N GLY A 101 -49.52 2.60 56.40
CA GLY A 101 -49.87 1.29 56.97
C GLY A 101 -49.29 1.00 58.37
N ARG A 102 -48.54 1.96 58.98
CA ARG A 102 -47.80 1.69 60.23
C ARG A 102 -48.31 2.49 61.47
N LYS A 103 -49.57 3.03 61.39
CA LYS A 103 -50.22 3.70 62.53
C LYS A 103 -51.61 3.10 62.74
N LYS A 104 -51.69 1.85 63.22
CA LYS A 104 -52.80 1.31 64.06
C LYS A 104 -52.45 -0.18 64.24
N ASP A 105 -51.82 -0.45 65.34
CA ASP A 105 -52.11 -1.53 66.24
C ASP A 105 -51.03 -1.53 67.36
N ASN A 106 -51.39 -0.83 68.36
CA ASN A 106 -50.76 -0.92 69.65
C ASN A 106 -51.77 -1.71 70.48
N ASP A 107 -51.60 -3.00 70.57
CA ASP A 107 -51.88 -3.72 71.82
C ASP A 107 -51.45 -5.21 71.75
N ARG A 108 -50.91 -5.68 72.85
CA ARG A 108 -50.56 -7.04 73.27
C ARG A 108 -49.24 -7.65 72.77
N GLY A 109 -48.35 -7.61 73.70
CA GLY A 109 -47.05 -8.35 73.65
C GLY A 109 -47.16 -9.85 73.34
N LYS A 110 -46.52 -10.19 72.25
CA LYS A 110 -45.98 -11.52 72.04
C LYS A 110 -44.52 -11.38 71.61
N VAL A 111 -43.65 -11.69 72.54
CA VAL A 111 -42.23 -11.85 72.19
C VAL A 111 -42.12 -13.05 71.30
N ILE A 112 -42.07 -12.82 69.98
CA ILE A 112 -41.69 -13.85 68.99
C ILE A 112 -40.17 -13.81 68.92
N HIS A 113 -39.53 -14.79 69.51
CA HIS A 113 -38.13 -15.07 69.26
C HIS A 113 -37.90 -15.36 67.77
N VAL A 114 -37.45 -14.33 67.03
CA VAL A 114 -37.00 -14.47 65.65
C VAL A 114 -35.62 -15.13 65.61
N ARG A 115 -35.61 -16.43 65.88
CA ARG A 115 -34.38 -17.29 65.70
C ARG A 115 -34.08 -17.56 64.22
N GLY A 116 -34.93 -17.18 63.29
CA GLY A 116 -34.76 -17.47 61.85
C GLY A 116 -34.07 -16.37 61.00
N SER A 117 -33.88 -15.15 61.51
CA SER A 117 -33.33 -14.02 60.72
C SER A 117 -31.80 -14.05 60.60
N GLU A 118 -31.10 -14.56 61.62
CA GLU A 118 -29.64 -14.64 61.58
C GLU A 118 -29.15 -15.78 60.69
N GLU A 119 -29.81 -16.91 60.66
CA GLU A 119 -29.45 -18.05 59.80
C GLU A 119 -29.71 -17.76 58.33
N ALA A 120 -30.82 -17.07 57.97
CA ALA A 120 -31.08 -16.60 56.64
C ALA A 120 -30.06 -15.53 56.13
N GLY A 121 -29.64 -14.64 57.07
CA GLY A 121 -28.56 -13.68 56.78
C GLY A 121 -27.22 -14.35 56.52
N ARG A 122 -26.83 -15.33 57.33
CA ARG A 122 -25.58 -16.10 57.14
C ARG A 122 -25.61 -16.94 55.86
N ALA A 123 -26.75 -17.56 55.51
CA ALA A 123 -26.92 -18.31 54.28
C ALA A 123 -26.83 -17.42 53.02
N ASN A 124 -27.39 -16.21 53.04
CA ASN A 124 -27.29 -15.24 51.92
C ASN A 124 -25.87 -14.67 51.79
N LEU A 125 -25.13 -14.41 52.86
CA LEU A 125 -23.73 -14.01 52.80
C LEU A 125 -22.84 -15.14 52.26
N ALA A 126 -23.11 -16.41 52.67
CA ALA A 126 -22.37 -17.57 52.13
C ALA A 126 -22.63 -17.79 50.64
N ARG A 127 -23.87 -17.57 50.14
CA ARG A 127 -24.23 -17.63 48.71
C ARG A 127 -23.55 -16.50 47.92
N ARG A 128 -23.52 -15.27 48.45
CA ARG A 128 -22.79 -14.13 47.83
C ARG A 128 -21.28 -14.37 47.77
N ARG A 129 -20.67 -14.86 48.87
CA ARG A 129 -19.26 -15.27 48.85
C ARG A 129 -18.92 -16.34 47.84
N LYS A 130 -19.72 -17.41 47.74
CA LYS A 130 -19.56 -18.44 46.73
C LYS A 130 -19.71 -17.90 45.29
N SER A 131 -20.63 -16.97 45.05
CA SER A 131 -20.79 -16.30 43.73
C SER A 131 -19.59 -15.41 43.38
N ILE A 132 -19.05 -14.66 44.35
CA ILE A 132 -17.85 -13.82 44.18
C ILE A 132 -16.63 -14.71 43.92
N ILE A 133 -16.44 -15.76 44.67
CA ILE A 133 -15.34 -16.71 44.46
C ILE A 133 -15.44 -17.37 43.09
N LYS A 134 -16.63 -17.82 42.65
CA LYS A 134 -16.83 -18.34 41.30
C LYS A 134 -16.43 -17.30 40.21
N ARG A 135 -16.82 -16.03 40.37
CA ARG A 135 -16.44 -14.95 39.43
C ARG A 135 -14.94 -14.73 39.43
N ILE A 136 -14.29 -14.69 40.59
CA ILE A 136 -12.82 -14.54 40.70
C ILE A 136 -12.13 -15.70 39.99
N VAL A 137 -12.58 -16.95 40.24
CA VAL A 137 -11.99 -18.13 39.60
C VAL A 137 -12.18 -18.09 38.09
N ILE A 138 -13.34 -17.69 37.58
CA ILE A 138 -13.56 -17.54 36.12
C ILE A 138 -12.63 -16.46 35.54
N ILE A 139 -12.53 -15.28 36.19
CA ILE A 139 -11.64 -14.21 35.76
C ILE A 139 -10.17 -14.69 35.77
N SER A 140 -9.75 -15.42 36.81
CA SER A 140 -8.39 -15.97 36.89
C SER A 140 -8.11 -16.98 35.76
N ILE A 141 -9.06 -17.84 35.43
CA ILE A 141 -8.93 -18.76 34.29
C ILE A 141 -8.79 -18.01 32.97
N VAL A 142 -9.60 -16.96 32.76
CA VAL A 142 -9.52 -16.13 31.56
C VAL A 142 -8.16 -15.42 31.48
N VAL A 143 -7.67 -14.83 32.57
CA VAL A 143 -6.35 -14.17 32.61
C VAL A 143 -5.22 -15.17 32.34
N ILE A 144 -5.29 -16.38 32.91
CA ILE A 144 -4.31 -17.43 32.65
C ILE A 144 -4.36 -17.86 31.17
N ALA A 145 -5.57 -18.04 30.60
CA ALA A 145 -5.73 -18.39 29.20
C ALA A 145 -5.15 -17.32 28.25
N PHE A 146 -5.38 -16.03 28.56
CA PHE A 146 -4.74 -14.93 27.84
C PHE A 146 -3.22 -14.92 28.01
N GLY A 147 -2.71 -15.17 29.21
CA GLY A 147 -1.28 -15.30 29.48
C GLY A 147 -0.63 -16.43 28.68
N VAL A 148 -1.26 -17.59 28.64
CA VAL A 148 -0.79 -18.75 27.87
C VAL A 148 -0.85 -18.44 26.37
N ALA A 149 -1.93 -17.85 25.86
CA ALA A 149 -2.03 -17.44 24.46
C ALA A 149 -0.94 -16.43 24.08
N ALA A 150 -0.72 -15.41 24.91
CA ALA A 150 0.36 -14.43 24.71
C ALA A 150 1.75 -15.08 24.76
N TRP A 151 1.96 -16.04 25.65
CA TRP A 151 3.20 -16.81 25.73
C TRP A 151 3.44 -17.64 24.47
N ILE A 152 2.42 -18.32 23.96
CA ILE A 152 2.53 -19.14 22.73
C ILE A 152 2.82 -18.24 21.54
N THR A 153 2.14 -17.10 21.39
CA THR A 153 2.39 -16.14 20.31
C THR A 153 3.79 -15.55 20.38
N TYR A 154 4.22 -15.16 21.58
CA TYR A 154 5.59 -14.66 21.81
C TYR A 154 6.64 -15.73 21.47
N TYR A 155 6.46 -16.95 21.98
CA TYR A 155 7.39 -18.05 21.74
C TYR A 155 7.49 -18.40 20.25
N ASN A 156 6.37 -18.45 19.53
CA ASN A 156 6.36 -18.69 18.09
C ASN A 156 7.02 -17.52 17.30
N SER A 157 6.92 -16.29 17.78
CA SER A 157 7.52 -15.12 17.17
C SER A 157 9.06 -15.09 17.26
N ILE A 158 9.64 -15.67 18.30
CA ILE A 158 11.09 -15.69 18.52
C ILE A 158 11.78 -16.97 18.06
N ARG A 159 11.00 -17.97 17.62
CA ARG A 159 11.51 -19.28 17.27
C ARG A 159 12.28 -19.25 15.95
N GLN A 160 13.48 -19.83 15.96
CA GLN A 160 14.26 -20.09 14.75
C GLN A 160 13.96 -21.49 14.20
N TYR A 161 14.06 -21.60 12.90
CA TYR A 161 13.86 -22.84 12.15
C TYR A 161 15.16 -23.16 11.43
N HIS A 162 15.51 -24.46 11.35
CA HIS A 162 16.79 -24.91 10.77
C HIS A 162 16.60 -25.84 9.58
N GLY A 163 15.35 -26.30 9.35
CA GLY A 163 15.02 -27.17 8.23
C GLY A 163 13.61 -26.87 7.70
N TYR A 164 13.20 -27.63 6.72
CA TYR A 164 11.86 -27.57 6.15
C TYR A 164 11.38 -28.96 5.74
N THR A 165 10.06 -29.10 5.60
CA THR A 165 9.43 -30.26 4.96
C THR A 165 8.67 -29.81 3.73
N VAL A 166 8.81 -30.54 2.64
CA VAL A 166 8.03 -30.30 1.43
C VAL A 166 6.62 -30.83 1.65
N VAL A 167 5.63 -29.93 1.60
CA VAL A 167 4.21 -30.26 1.75
C VAL A 167 3.66 -30.72 0.41
N LYS A 168 4.09 -30.06 -0.68
CA LYS A 168 3.65 -30.36 -2.04
C LYS A 168 4.71 -29.88 -3.03
N THR A 169 4.94 -30.68 -4.06
CA THR A 169 5.70 -30.31 -5.26
C THR A 169 4.74 -30.18 -6.43
N SER A 170 4.88 -29.13 -7.21
CA SER A 170 4.18 -28.91 -8.49
C SER A 170 5.21 -28.87 -9.59
N GLU A 171 5.06 -29.69 -10.61
CA GLU A 171 5.91 -29.72 -11.83
C GLU A 171 5.61 -28.52 -12.75
N THR A 172 5.41 -27.35 -12.19
CA THR A 172 5.34 -26.12 -12.98
C THR A 172 6.77 -25.72 -13.29
N SER A 173 7.21 -26.02 -14.50
CA SER A 173 8.47 -25.48 -15.03
C SER A 173 8.51 -23.97 -14.84
N TYR A 174 9.64 -23.46 -14.39
CA TYR A 174 9.91 -22.03 -14.40
C TYR A 174 9.80 -21.54 -15.85
N GLU A 175 8.76 -20.78 -16.11
CA GLU A 175 8.68 -20.02 -17.36
C GLU A 175 9.61 -18.83 -17.17
N THR A 176 10.62 -18.72 -18.00
CA THR A 176 11.70 -17.70 -17.92
C THR A 176 11.16 -16.26 -17.79
N ASN A 177 9.91 -16.04 -18.18
CA ASN A 177 9.24 -14.75 -18.16
C ASN A 177 8.12 -14.65 -17.12
N ALA A 178 8.03 -15.59 -16.16
CA ALA A 178 7.01 -15.53 -15.12
C ALA A 178 7.43 -14.58 -13.99
N SER A 179 6.52 -13.70 -13.63
CA SER A 179 6.61 -12.84 -12.45
C SER A 179 5.54 -13.21 -11.44
N TYR A 180 5.78 -12.88 -10.17
CA TYR A 180 4.90 -13.23 -9.07
C TYR A 180 4.68 -12.01 -8.20
N ILE A 181 3.43 -11.76 -7.83
CA ILE A 181 3.06 -10.75 -6.83
C ILE A 181 2.15 -11.36 -5.78
N LYS A 182 2.15 -10.79 -4.58
CA LYS A 182 1.18 -11.12 -3.54
C LYS A 182 -0.20 -10.68 -4.02
N PHE A 183 -1.21 -11.53 -3.87
CA PHE A 183 -2.58 -11.24 -4.29
C PHE A 183 -3.56 -11.81 -3.26
N GLY A 184 -4.20 -10.92 -2.51
CA GLY A 184 -4.94 -11.32 -1.32
C GLY A 184 -4.03 -12.01 -0.30
N THR A 185 -4.39 -13.23 0.07
CA THR A 185 -3.61 -14.08 0.97
C THR A 185 -2.70 -15.07 0.24
N ASN A 186 -2.69 -15.04 -1.09
CA ASN A 186 -2.05 -16.00 -1.97
C ASN A 186 -1.17 -15.29 -3.03
N LEU A 187 -0.93 -15.93 -4.18
CA LEU A 187 -0.04 -15.45 -5.23
C LEU A 187 -0.77 -15.28 -6.56
N LEU A 188 -0.40 -14.27 -7.30
CA LEU A 188 -0.67 -14.14 -8.72
C LEU A 188 0.65 -14.36 -9.49
N LYS A 189 0.71 -15.44 -10.26
CA LYS A 189 1.72 -15.65 -11.29
C LYS A 189 1.22 -14.98 -12.56
N TYR A 190 2.06 -14.21 -13.26
CA TYR A 190 1.72 -13.62 -14.52
C TYR A 190 2.87 -13.70 -15.52
N THR A 191 2.50 -13.88 -16.77
CA THR A 191 3.39 -14.02 -17.94
C THR A 191 2.82 -13.21 -19.10
N PRO A 192 3.51 -13.07 -20.24
CA PRO A 192 2.94 -12.50 -21.44
C PRO A 192 1.65 -13.18 -21.91
N GLU A 193 1.55 -14.49 -21.73
CA GLU A 193 0.43 -15.31 -22.21
C GLU A 193 -0.77 -15.26 -21.27
N GLY A 194 -0.55 -15.10 -19.95
CA GLY A 194 -1.65 -15.18 -19.01
C GLY A 194 -1.29 -14.97 -17.54
N ALA A 195 -2.30 -15.10 -16.72
CA ALA A 195 -2.20 -15.01 -15.26
C ALA A 195 -2.81 -16.24 -14.60
N SER A 196 -2.24 -16.67 -13.48
CA SER A 196 -2.72 -17.79 -12.67
C SER A 196 -2.74 -17.42 -11.19
N TYR A 197 -3.86 -17.67 -10.54
CA TYR A 197 -4.00 -17.48 -9.10
C TYR A 197 -3.66 -18.78 -8.38
N ILE A 198 -2.68 -18.74 -7.48
CA ILE A 198 -2.11 -19.89 -6.79
C ILE A 198 -2.42 -19.77 -5.30
N ASN A 199 -3.11 -20.76 -4.74
CA ASN A 199 -3.46 -20.77 -3.33
C ASN A 199 -2.26 -21.11 -2.42
N SER A 200 -2.46 -21.04 -1.10
CA SER A 200 -1.44 -21.33 -0.11
C SER A 200 -0.87 -22.76 -0.15
N ASN A 201 -1.58 -23.70 -0.80
CA ASN A 201 -1.11 -25.08 -0.99
C ASN A 201 -0.33 -25.27 -2.30
N GLY A 202 -0.16 -24.21 -3.10
CA GLY A 202 0.47 -24.30 -4.42
C GLY A 202 -0.47 -24.82 -5.53
N ASP A 203 -1.81 -24.88 -5.29
CA ASP A 203 -2.77 -25.25 -6.30
C ASP A 203 -3.17 -24.04 -7.12
N ILE A 204 -3.26 -24.22 -8.45
CA ILE A 204 -3.84 -23.21 -9.33
C ILE A 204 -5.36 -23.22 -9.14
N VAL A 205 -5.90 -22.11 -8.68
CA VAL A 205 -7.34 -21.93 -8.46
C VAL A 205 -8.03 -21.57 -9.76
N TRP A 206 -7.42 -20.64 -10.53
CA TRP A 206 -7.87 -20.27 -11.87
C TRP A 206 -6.68 -19.80 -12.72
N THR A 207 -6.88 -19.83 -14.03
CA THR A 207 -5.96 -19.28 -15.04
C THR A 207 -6.77 -18.48 -16.05
N ALA A 208 -6.22 -17.33 -16.47
CA ALA A 208 -6.79 -16.46 -17.50
C ALA A 208 -5.71 -16.07 -18.52
N GLY A 209 -6.06 -16.08 -19.80
CA GLY A 209 -5.19 -15.56 -20.87
C GLY A 209 -5.19 -14.02 -20.83
N THR A 210 -4.04 -13.39 -20.93
CA THR A 210 -3.93 -11.91 -20.95
C THR A 210 -3.49 -11.39 -22.31
N ASP A 211 -2.65 -12.14 -23.03
CA ASP A 211 -2.07 -11.73 -24.34
C ASP A 211 -1.46 -10.31 -24.26
N ILE A 212 -0.51 -10.15 -23.34
CA ILE A 212 0.18 -8.92 -23.02
C ILE A 212 1.68 -9.10 -23.29
N LYS A 213 2.31 -8.19 -24.06
CA LYS A 213 3.71 -8.36 -24.48
C LYS A 213 4.72 -8.07 -23.39
N ALA A 214 4.51 -7.00 -22.64
CA ALA A 214 5.39 -6.56 -21.58
C ALA A 214 4.58 -6.34 -20.29
N PRO A 215 4.21 -7.43 -19.57
CA PRO A 215 3.31 -7.33 -18.43
C PRO A 215 3.97 -6.62 -17.25
N ILE A 216 3.30 -5.60 -16.74
CA ILE A 216 3.49 -5.01 -15.43
C ILE A 216 2.25 -5.26 -14.59
N ALA A 217 2.41 -5.42 -13.29
CA ALA A 217 1.30 -5.73 -12.40
C ALA A 217 1.39 -4.97 -11.08
N ALA A 218 0.22 -4.59 -10.58
CA ALA A 218 0.04 -4.08 -9.24
C ALA A 218 -1.10 -4.82 -8.54
N SER A 219 -1.03 -4.94 -7.22
CA SER A 219 -2.09 -5.59 -6.43
C SER A 219 -2.25 -4.94 -5.07
N ASN A 220 -3.51 -4.84 -4.64
CA ASN A 220 -3.85 -4.36 -3.31
C ASN A 220 -5.09 -5.12 -2.80
N GLY A 221 -4.99 -5.71 -1.60
CA GLY A 221 -6.04 -6.54 -1.06
C GLY A 221 -6.43 -7.69 -1.99
N ASN A 222 -7.70 -7.74 -2.37
CA ASN A 222 -8.27 -8.79 -3.21
C ASN A 222 -8.38 -8.40 -4.70
N TYR A 223 -7.70 -7.31 -5.12
CA TYR A 223 -7.68 -6.87 -6.51
C TYR A 223 -6.25 -6.82 -7.04
N ALA A 224 -6.11 -7.12 -8.32
CA ALA A 224 -4.87 -6.98 -9.07
C ALA A 224 -5.17 -6.43 -10.45
N VAL A 225 -4.22 -5.67 -11.00
CA VAL A 225 -4.24 -5.16 -12.36
C VAL A 225 -2.97 -5.60 -13.07
N ILE A 226 -3.11 -6.07 -14.30
CA ILE A 226 -1.99 -6.39 -15.21
C ILE A 226 -2.15 -5.53 -16.45
N ALA A 227 -1.08 -4.86 -16.86
CA ALA A 227 -1.10 -3.99 -18.03
C ALA A 227 0.10 -4.23 -18.95
N ASP A 228 -0.08 -3.91 -20.23
CA ASP A 228 0.95 -4.02 -21.26
C ASP A 228 1.79 -2.74 -21.29
N LYS A 229 2.97 -2.75 -20.65
CA LYS A 229 3.88 -1.60 -20.65
C LYS A 229 4.36 -1.29 -22.06
N GLY A 230 4.11 -0.05 -22.52
CA GLY A 230 4.34 0.36 -23.91
C GLY A 230 3.26 -0.07 -24.89
N GLY A 231 2.31 -0.92 -24.47
CA GLY A 231 1.08 -1.24 -25.16
C GLY A 231 -0.11 -0.49 -24.60
N ASN A 232 -1.31 -1.02 -24.77
CA ASN A 232 -2.53 -0.33 -24.35
C ASN A 232 -3.58 -1.22 -23.68
N LYS A 233 -3.24 -2.45 -23.35
CA LYS A 233 -4.16 -3.42 -22.73
C LYS A 233 -4.04 -3.41 -21.23
N VAL A 234 -5.16 -3.42 -20.52
CA VAL A 234 -5.28 -3.54 -19.07
C VAL A 234 -6.29 -4.62 -18.74
N VAL A 235 -5.92 -5.53 -17.85
CA VAL A 235 -6.81 -6.58 -17.33
C VAL A 235 -6.85 -6.48 -15.81
N VAL A 236 -8.05 -6.44 -15.24
CA VAL A 236 -8.30 -6.37 -13.80
C VAL A 236 -8.80 -7.72 -13.31
N PHE A 237 -8.26 -8.17 -12.20
CA PHE A 237 -8.60 -9.41 -11.53
C PHE A 237 -9.08 -9.16 -10.10
N ASN A 238 -9.91 -10.04 -9.62
CA ASN A 238 -10.13 -10.27 -8.19
C ASN A 238 -9.77 -11.73 -7.85
N THR A 239 -9.90 -12.12 -6.60
CA THR A 239 -9.59 -13.50 -6.16
C THR A 239 -10.47 -14.57 -6.81
N ASP A 240 -11.60 -14.19 -7.42
CA ASP A 240 -12.53 -15.11 -8.10
C ASP A 240 -12.23 -15.26 -9.60
N GLY A 241 -11.42 -14.35 -10.19
CA GLY A 241 -11.04 -14.38 -11.60
C GLY A 241 -10.95 -13.00 -12.25
N GLN A 242 -11.03 -12.96 -13.57
CA GLN A 242 -11.01 -11.74 -14.37
C GLN A 242 -12.30 -10.92 -14.15
N VAL A 243 -12.14 -9.63 -13.80
CA VAL A 243 -13.23 -8.68 -13.59
C VAL A 243 -13.53 -7.88 -14.85
N SER A 244 -12.47 -7.33 -15.46
CA SER A 244 -12.62 -6.53 -16.68
C SER A 244 -11.34 -6.56 -17.53
N GLU A 245 -11.51 -6.26 -18.83
CA GLU A 245 -10.44 -6.05 -19.78
C GLU A 245 -10.73 -4.74 -20.52
N ASN A 246 -9.73 -3.87 -20.62
CA ASN A 246 -9.90 -2.54 -21.17
C ASN A 246 -8.74 -2.20 -22.11
N THR A 247 -9.04 -1.42 -23.16
CA THR A 247 -8.03 -0.91 -24.09
C THR A 247 -7.89 0.58 -23.88
N MET A 248 -6.68 1.03 -23.56
CA MET A 248 -6.35 2.42 -23.34
C MET A 248 -6.12 3.17 -24.65
N PRO A 249 -6.38 4.50 -24.71
CA PRO A 249 -6.19 5.30 -25.92
C PRO A 249 -4.73 5.54 -26.29
N TYR A 250 -3.81 5.39 -25.34
CA TYR A 250 -2.36 5.67 -25.49
C TYR A 250 -1.55 4.56 -24.84
N ALA A 251 -0.22 4.60 -25.05
CA ALA A 251 0.73 3.66 -24.48
C ALA A 251 0.76 3.77 -22.94
N ILE A 252 0.78 2.63 -22.28
CA ILE A 252 0.82 2.51 -20.82
C ILE A 252 2.26 2.60 -20.33
N CYS A 253 2.53 3.48 -19.38
CA CYS A 253 3.84 3.62 -18.75
C CYS A 253 3.89 3.02 -17.37
N ASP A 254 2.83 3.21 -16.57
CA ASP A 254 2.78 2.80 -15.19
C ASP A 254 1.33 2.55 -14.74
N ILE A 255 1.16 1.77 -13.66
CA ILE A 255 -0.14 1.40 -13.08
C ILE A 255 -0.05 1.27 -11.57
N ASP A 256 -1.17 1.54 -10.89
CA ASP A 256 -1.37 1.18 -9.48
C ASP A 256 -2.85 0.90 -9.21
N ILE A 257 -3.18 0.23 -8.08
CA ILE A 257 -4.54 -0.22 -7.77
C ILE A 257 -4.85 -0.09 -6.28
N SER A 258 -6.07 0.35 -5.97
CA SER A 258 -6.60 0.44 -4.61
C SER A 258 -7.16 -0.91 -4.11
N GLU A 259 -7.38 -1.04 -2.80
CA GLU A 259 -7.97 -2.23 -2.16
C GLU A 259 -9.38 -2.56 -2.69
N HIS A 260 -10.10 -1.57 -3.23
CA HIS A 260 -11.44 -1.74 -3.80
C HIS A 260 -11.46 -1.94 -5.31
N GLY A 261 -10.28 -2.05 -5.93
CA GLY A 261 -10.13 -2.33 -7.36
C GLY A 261 -10.24 -1.09 -8.27
N ALA A 262 -10.31 0.13 -7.72
CA ALA A 262 -10.11 1.32 -8.52
C ALA A 262 -8.60 1.41 -8.87
N TYR A 263 -8.30 1.56 -10.16
CA TYR A 263 -6.92 1.54 -10.63
C TYR A 263 -6.56 2.82 -11.40
N VAL A 264 -5.29 3.15 -11.37
CA VAL A 264 -4.71 4.32 -12.04
C VAL A 264 -3.76 3.84 -13.10
N VAL A 265 -3.79 4.51 -14.26
CA VAL A 265 -2.92 4.22 -15.40
C VAL A 265 -2.26 5.51 -15.85
N VAL A 266 -0.94 5.49 -15.98
CA VAL A 266 -0.18 6.54 -16.66
C VAL A 266 -0.11 6.21 -18.14
N LEU A 267 -0.57 7.14 -18.97
CA LEU A 267 -0.60 7.01 -20.41
C LEU A 267 0.30 8.07 -21.04
N GLU A 268 1.09 7.66 -22.02
CA GLU A 268 2.01 8.54 -22.75
C GLU A 268 1.51 8.83 -24.15
N SER A 269 1.50 10.13 -24.49
CA SER A 269 1.28 10.63 -25.84
C SER A 269 2.40 11.62 -26.17
N ASP A 270 2.55 12.01 -27.45
CA ASP A 270 3.71 12.77 -27.95
C ASP A 270 4.19 13.95 -27.09
N LYS A 271 3.27 14.75 -26.53
CA LYS A 271 3.59 15.95 -25.74
C LYS A 271 2.83 16.04 -24.42
N THR A 272 2.02 15.04 -24.14
CA THR A 272 1.05 15.04 -23.06
C THR A 272 1.03 13.68 -22.41
N ASN A 273 1.06 13.64 -21.10
CA ASN A 273 0.78 12.43 -20.35
C ASN A 273 -0.59 12.56 -19.71
N TYR A 274 -1.27 11.45 -19.58
CA TYR A 274 -2.55 11.35 -18.91
C TYR A 274 -2.39 10.42 -17.71
N ILE A 275 -2.95 10.80 -16.59
CA ILE A 275 -3.09 9.95 -15.41
C ILE A 275 -4.58 9.75 -15.23
N ASN A 276 -5.04 8.57 -15.64
CA ASN A 276 -6.45 8.26 -15.65
C ASN A 276 -6.77 7.26 -14.54
N MET A 277 -7.81 7.57 -13.78
CA MET A 277 -8.35 6.69 -12.77
C MET A 277 -9.63 6.02 -13.27
N TYR A 278 -9.68 4.71 -13.11
CA TYR A 278 -10.80 3.86 -13.51
C TYR A 278 -11.36 3.08 -12.32
N SER A 279 -12.63 2.77 -12.37
CA SER A 279 -13.23 1.77 -11.50
C SER A 279 -12.85 0.35 -11.97
N ASN A 280 -13.06 -0.65 -11.12
CA ASN A 280 -12.75 -2.05 -11.43
C ASN A 280 -13.45 -2.59 -12.70
N ASN A 281 -14.55 -2.00 -13.12
CA ASN A 281 -15.26 -2.35 -14.36
C ASN A 281 -14.77 -1.58 -15.60
N GLY A 282 -13.72 -0.74 -15.47
CA GLY A 282 -13.16 0.04 -16.58
C GLY A 282 -13.84 1.37 -16.86
N SER A 283 -14.83 1.80 -16.06
CA SER A 283 -15.41 3.13 -16.21
C SER A 283 -14.44 4.20 -15.69
N ILE A 284 -14.21 5.26 -16.48
CA ILE A 284 -13.35 6.36 -16.07
C ILE A 284 -13.96 7.12 -14.89
N ILE A 285 -13.19 7.32 -13.84
CA ILE A 285 -13.56 8.09 -12.65
C ILE A 285 -13.02 9.51 -12.77
N TYR A 286 -11.75 9.63 -13.17
CA TYR A 286 -11.06 10.90 -13.27
C TYR A 286 -9.92 10.85 -14.29
N GLU A 287 -9.65 12.00 -14.95
CA GLU A 287 -8.55 12.20 -15.88
C GLU A 287 -7.75 13.42 -15.48
N ILE A 288 -6.43 13.27 -15.37
CA ILE A 288 -5.46 14.33 -15.15
C ILE A 288 -4.60 14.42 -16.39
N GLN A 289 -4.61 15.59 -17.03
CA GLN A 289 -3.75 15.87 -18.16
C GLN A 289 -2.52 16.67 -17.69
N THR A 290 -1.32 16.19 -18.05
CA THR A 290 -0.07 16.84 -17.73
C THR A 290 0.72 17.12 -19.01
N SER A 291 1.49 18.21 -19.05
CA SER A 291 2.37 18.50 -20.16
C SER A 291 3.83 18.34 -19.77
N LEU A 292 4.64 17.80 -20.66
CA LEU A 292 6.08 17.60 -20.43
C LEU A 292 6.80 18.90 -20.10
N ASP A 293 6.40 20.02 -20.74
CA ASP A 293 7.05 21.32 -20.57
C ASP A 293 6.73 22.01 -19.24
N LYS A 294 5.60 21.69 -18.60
CA LYS A 294 5.14 22.36 -17.36
C LYS A 294 5.19 21.48 -16.12
N SER A 295 4.64 20.29 -16.24
CA SER A 295 4.53 19.36 -15.13
C SER A 295 5.72 18.39 -15.06
N GLY A 296 6.35 18.13 -16.21
CA GLY A 296 7.37 17.11 -16.36
C GLY A 296 6.76 15.72 -16.70
N TYR A 297 7.64 14.74 -16.80
CA TYR A 297 7.29 13.35 -17.05
C TYR A 297 6.89 12.66 -15.72
N PRO A 298 5.75 12.01 -15.61
CA PRO A 298 5.40 11.20 -14.43
C PRO A 298 6.31 9.98 -14.36
N VAL A 299 7.11 9.91 -13.32
CA VAL A 299 8.10 8.84 -13.10
C VAL A 299 7.49 7.65 -12.39
N ASP A 300 6.64 7.94 -11.39
CA ASP A 300 5.99 6.92 -10.56
C ASP A 300 4.71 7.49 -9.96
N ILE A 301 3.74 6.63 -9.74
CA ILE A 301 2.45 6.95 -9.16
C ILE A 301 2.10 5.97 -8.06
N THR A 302 1.28 6.42 -7.11
CA THR A 302 0.68 5.53 -6.11
C THR A 302 -0.71 6.02 -5.71
N VAL A 303 -1.63 5.08 -5.51
CA VAL A 303 -3.00 5.33 -5.08
C VAL A 303 -3.22 4.81 -3.66
N SER A 304 -3.96 5.56 -2.84
CA SER A 304 -4.28 5.11 -1.47
C SER A 304 -5.20 3.90 -1.47
N ASP A 305 -5.17 3.09 -0.38
CA ASP A 305 -5.99 1.88 -0.25
C ASP A 305 -7.48 2.13 -0.55
N ASN A 306 -8.03 3.26 -0.08
CA ASN A 306 -9.43 3.61 -0.34
C ASN A 306 -9.70 4.22 -1.73
N GLY A 307 -8.68 4.41 -2.57
CA GLY A 307 -8.83 4.96 -3.93
C GLY A 307 -9.15 6.47 -3.99
N GLU A 308 -9.11 7.20 -2.87
CA GLU A 308 -9.49 8.63 -2.85
C GLU A 308 -8.31 9.58 -3.05
N LYS A 309 -7.07 9.10 -2.94
CA LYS A 309 -5.86 9.93 -3.01
C LYS A 309 -4.86 9.34 -3.97
N LEU A 310 -4.18 10.23 -4.69
CA LEU A 310 -3.10 9.88 -5.60
C LEU A 310 -1.87 10.73 -5.26
N PHE A 311 -0.71 10.12 -5.33
CA PHE A 311 0.57 10.81 -5.17
C PHE A 311 1.49 10.45 -6.34
N THR A 312 2.10 11.46 -6.95
CA THR A 312 2.87 11.28 -8.19
C THR A 312 4.21 11.98 -8.09
N SER A 313 5.26 11.34 -8.58
CA SER A 313 6.57 11.93 -8.80
C SER A 313 6.70 12.34 -10.27
N TYR A 314 7.04 13.62 -10.53
CA TYR A 314 7.28 14.15 -11.85
C TYR A 314 8.74 14.59 -12.01
N PHE A 315 9.33 14.26 -13.13
CA PHE A 315 10.67 14.64 -13.52
C PHE A 315 10.62 15.70 -14.61
N LEU A 316 11.20 16.88 -14.35
CA LEU A 316 11.26 17.99 -15.28
C LEU A 316 12.72 18.41 -15.50
N VAL A 317 13.15 18.47 -16.77
CA VAL A 317 14.41 19.05 -17.18
C VAL A 317 14.17 20.49 -17.61
N ASP A 318 14.77 21.44 -16.89
CA ASP A 318 14.71 22.86 -17.20
C ASP A 318 16.14 23.39 -17.44
N GLY A 319 16.52 23.45 -18.71
CA GLY A 319 17.87 23.80 -19.14
C GLY A 319 18.91 22.78 -18.67
N LEU A 320 19.78 23.17 -17.74
CA LEU A 320 20.83 22.33 -17.16
C LEU A 320 20.45 21.77 -15.78
N THR A 321 19.27 22.09 -15.27
CA THR A 321 18.81 21.66 -13.95
C THR A 321 17.76 20.56 -14.07
N THR A 322 17.85 19.58 -13.19
CA THR A 322 16.81 18.57 -13.00
C THR A 322 15.94 18.95 -11.81
N ASN A 323 14.64 18.88 -11.99
CA ASN A 323 13.68 19.18 -10.94
C ASN A 323 12.74 18.00 -10.77
N ILE A 324 12.53 17.58 -9.52
CA ILE A 324 11.46 16.66 -9.16
C ILE A 324 10.33 17.43 -8.51
N SER A 325 9.10 17.09 -8.91
CA SER A 325 7.89 17.64 -8.31
C SER A 325 7.02 16.49 -7.80
N LEU A 326 6.86 16.38 -6.49
CA LEU A 326 5.87 15.49 -5.89
C LEU A 326 4.53 16.21 -5.85
N THR A 327 3.48 15.59 -6.38
CA THR A 327 2.15 16.19 -6.45
C THR A 327 1.12 15.27 -5.82
N ALA A 328 0.25 15.85 -4.99
CA ALA A 328 -0.81 15.15 -4.30
C ALA A 328 -2.17 15.57 -4.81
N TYR A 329 -3.01 14.59 -5.12
CA TYR A 329 -4.40 14.76 -5.55
C TYR A 329 -5.34 14.11 -4.54
N ASN A 330 -6.52 14.69 -4.37
CA ASN A 330 -7.56 14.17 -3.50
C ASN A 330 -8.90 14.19 -4.26
N PHE A 331 -9.47 13.02 -4.53
CA PHE A 331 -10.72 12.87 -5.28
C PHE A 331 -11.96 12.97 -4.41
N GLY A 332 -11.80 12.99 -3.07
CA GLY A 332 -12.86 13.23 -2.10
C GLY A 332 -13.32 14.70 -2.05
N GLU A 333 -14.20 15.02 -1.11
CA GLU A 333 -14.81 16.35 -0.96
C GLU A 333 -13.80 17.50 -0.85
N VAL A 334 -12.67 17.27 -0.14
CA VAL A 334 -11.64 18.31 0.06
C VAL A 334 -10.99 18.73 -1.26
N GLY A 335 -10.60 17.79 -2.10
CA GLY A 335 -10.03 18.08 -3.41
C GLY A 335 -11.06 18.70 -4.34
N GLN A 336 -12.32 18.25 -4.29
CA GLN A 336 -13.42 18.83 -5.06
C GLN A 336 -13.64 20.32 -4.78
N ASN A 337 -13.51 20.70 -3.52
CA ASN A 337 -13.73 22.07 -3.06
C ASN A 337 -12.49 22.97 -3.25
N MET A 338 -11.29 22.41 -3.45
CA MET A 338 -10.05 23.20 -3.57
C MET A 338 -9.75 23.63 -5.00
N ASN A 339 -9.66 22.68 -5.93
CA ASN A 339 -9.24 22.92 -7.31
C ASN A 339 -10.02 22.03 -8.28
N ALA A 340 -10.19 22.51 -9.51
CA ALA A 340 -10.83 21.74 -10.57
C ALA A 340 -10.02 20.48 -10.93
N ASP A 341 -8.68 20.54 -10.82
CA ASP A 341 -7.73 19.45 -11.08
C ASP A 341 -7.49 18.53 -9.87
N ARG A 342 -8.22 18.72 -8.76
CA ARG A 342 -8.11 17.95 -7.52
C ARG A 342 -6.76 18.01 -6.82
N MET A 343 -5.83 18.82 -7.27
CA MET A 343 -4.51 18.99 -6.65
C MET A 343 -4.67 19.67 -5.28
N VAL A 344 -4.14 19.03 -4.23
CA VAL A 344 -4.24 19.51 -2.84
C VAL A 344 -2.90 19.90 -2.23
N GLY A 345 -1.81 19.72 -2.95
CA GLY A 345 -0.47 20.14 -2.55
C GLY A 345 0.63 19.46 -3.33
N GLY A 346 1.87 19.84 -3.03
CA GLY A 346 3.05 19.26 -3.66
C GLY A 346 4.35 19.79 -3.05
N PHE A 347 5.46 19.17 -3.43
CA PHE A 347 6.82 19.52 -3.00
C PHE A 347 7.73 19.55 -4.21
N LYS A 348 8.75 20.41 -4.18
CA LYS A 348 9.72 20.53 -5.27
C LYS A 348 11.12 20.28 -4.74
N PHE A 349 11.87 19.50 -5.50
CA PHE A 349 13.25 19.13 -5.21
C PHE A 349 14.11 19.53 -6.40
N LYS A 350 15.31 19.99 -6.11
CA LYS A 350 16.29 20.37 -7.11
C LYS A 350 17.51 19.49 -6.96
N ASP A 351 18.02 18.97 -8.07
CA ASP A 351 19.22 18.14 -8.12
C ASP A 351 19.13 16.88 -7.22
N GLU A 352 17.93 16.32 -7.08
CA GLU A 352 17.61 15.09 -6.37
C GLU A 352 16.61 14.28 -7.19
N LEU A 353 16.79 12.97 -7.29
CA LEU A 353 15.92 12.06 -8.04
C LEU A 353 15.04 11.26 -7.07
N ILE A 354 13.72 11.28 -7.30
CA ILE A 354 12.74 10.48 -6.52
C ILE A 354 12.03 9.52 -7.47
N PRO A 355 12.64 8.35 -7.73
CA PRO A 355 12.12 7.38 -8.71
C PRO A 355 10.96 6.54 -8.20
N LYS A 356 10.69 6.49 -6.88
CA LYS A 356 9.61 5.69 -6.31
C LYS A 356 8.85 6.46 -5.24
N VAL A 357 7.52 6.42 -5.34
CA VAL A 357 6.58 6.88 -4.31
C VAL A 357 5.59 5.76 -3.99
N GLU A 358 5.18 5.63 -2.72
CA GLU A 358 4.29 4.55 -2.31
C GLU A 358 3.37 4.96 -1.16
N PHE A 359 2.08 4.70 -1.27
CA PHE A 359 1.16 4.70 -0.13
C PHE A 359 1.37 3.43 0.69
N VAL A 360 2.28 3.47 1.66
CA VAL A 360 2.55 2.33 2.56
C VAL A 360 1.39 2.06 3.52
N THR A 361 0.53 3.03 3.74
CA THR A 361 -0.79 2.89 4.38
C THR A 361 -1.75 3.87 3.74
N ASN A 362 -3.04 3.73 3.96
CA ASN A 362 -4.05 4.65 3.41
C ASN A 362 -3.75 6.16 3.63
N ASN A 363 -2.92 6.53 4.61
CA ASN A 363 -2.59 7.91 4.93
C ASN A 363 -1.09 8.21 5.10
N THR A 364 -0.21 7.29 4.77
CA THR A 364 1.24 7.47 4.88
C THR A 364 1.88 7.16 3.55
N ILE A 365 2.68 8.09 3.05
CA ILE A 365 3.41 7.97 1.79
C ILE A 365 4.89 7.93 2.11
N ALA A 366 5.63 7.01 1.48
CA ALA A 366 7.07 7.02 1.41
C ALA A 366 7.49 7.47 0.00
N ALA A 367 8.43 8.40 -0.08
CA ALA A 367 9.07 8.81 -1.33
C ALA A 367 10.55 8.51 -1.21
N PHE A 368 11.05 7.61 -2.05
CA PHE A 368 12.42 7.13 -2.02
C PHE A 368 13.24 7.92 -3.03
N SER A 369 14.25 8.62 -2.53
CA SER A 369 15.21 9.32 -3.38
C SER A 369 16.57 8.65 -3.36
N ASP A 370 17.49 9.17 -4.18
CA ASP A 370 18.89 8.79 -4.20
C ASP A 370 19.66 9.22 -2.94
N GLN A 371 19.09 10.16 -2.15
CA GLN A 371 19.74 10.74 -0.96
C GLN A 371 18.92 10.57 0.32
N HIS A 372 17.59 10.46 0.19
CA HIS A 372 16.68 10.46 1.34
C HIS A 372 15.50 9.51 1.15
N ILE A 373 14.84 9.17 2.26
CA ILE A 373 13.45 8.69 2.24
C ILE A 373 12.60 9.75 2.92
N TYR A 374 11.64 10.30 2.20
CA TYR A 374 10.68 11.26 2.73
C TYR A 374 9.42 10.54 3.16
N ILE A 375 8.97 10.78 4.37
CA ILE A 375 7.73 10.22 4.90
C ILE A 375 6.70 11.33 5.02
N TYR A 376 5.59 11.20 4.30
CA TYR A 376 4.47 12.14 4.34
C TYR A 376 3.26 11.53 5.04
N LYS A 377 2.48 12.40 5.70
CA LYS A 377 1.12 12.09 6.14
C LYS A 377 0.14 12.85 5.27
N MET A 378 -0.86 12.13 4.75
CA MET A 378 -1.90 12.68 3.89
C MET A 378 -3.26 12.11 4.29
N LYS A 379 -3.95 12.77 5.22
CA LYS A 379 -5.39 12.51 5.44
C LYS A 379 -6.21 13.17 4.35
N GLU A 380 -6.00 14.47 4.15
CA GLU A 380 -6.63 15.31 3.14
C GLU A 380 -5.61 15.99 2.25
N LYS A 381 -4.58 16.58 2.85
CA LYS A 381 -3.45 17.27 2.21
C LYS A 381 -2.14 16.66 2.68
N PRO A 382 -1.10 16.66 1.82
CA PRO A 382 0.19 16.09 2.19
C PRO A 382 0.92 17.03 3.19
N SER A 383 1.58 16.42 4.16
CA SER A 383 2.49 17.09 5.08
C SER A 383 3.71 16.21 5.34
N LEU A 384 4.90 16.80 5.24
CA LEU A 384 6.15 16.11 5.56
C LEU A 384 6.17 15.77 7.05
N LYS A 385 6.46 14.52 7.36
CA LYS A 385 6.54 14.01 8.73
C LYS A 385 7.97 13.74 9.16
N ALA A 386 8.75 13.06 8.33
CA ALA A 386 10.13 12.69 8.62
C ALA A 386 10.97 12.65 7.34
N ILE A 387 12.28 12.79 7.51
CA ILE A 387 13.29 12.61 6.47
C ILE A 387 14.32 11.65 7.05
N ILE A 388 14.62 10.57 6.32
CA ILE A 388 15.68 9.63 6.62
C ILE A 388 16.81 9.94 5.65
N ASN A 389 17.97 10.31 6.16
CA ASN A 389 19.17 10.50 5.35
C ASN A 389 19.75 9.14 4.97
N LEU A 390 20.02 8.93 3.70
CA LEU A 390 20.63 7.72 3.18
C LEU A 390 22.14 7.95 3.02
N GLU A 391 22.92 7.00 3.49
CA GLU A 391 24.39 7.01 3.39
C GLU A 391 24.80 5.96 2.37
N GLY A 392 25.58 6.36 1.37
CA GLY A 392 26.09 5.46 0.34
C GLY A 392 25.05 5.09 -0.73
N GLU A 393 25.46 4.20 -1.64
CA GLU A 393 24.67 3.76 -2.79
C GLU A 393 23.59 2.76 -2.38
N ILE A 394 22.32 3.07 -2.70
CA ILE A 394 21.18 2.18 -2.46
C ILE A 394 21.09 1.16 -3.59
N LYS A 395 21.19 -0.12 -3.26
CA LYS A 395 20.98 -1.21 -4.22
C LYS A 395 19.51 -1.60 -4.37
N SER A 396 18.78 -1.62 -3.26
CA SER A 396 17.36 -1.98 -3.26
C SER A 396 16.61 -1.23 -2.18
N ILE A 397 15.33 -1.01 -2.43
CA ILE A 397 14.34 -0.54 -1.47
C ILE A 397 13.25 -1.60 -1.30
N PHE A 398 12.66 -1.67 -0.15
CA PHE A 398 11.50 -2.52 0.14
C PHE A 398 10.67 -1.88 1.24
N TYR A 399 9.41 -2.23 1.31
CA TYR A 399 8.48 -1.62 2.26
C TYR A 399 7.31 -2.54 2.59
N SER A 400 6.65 -2.21 3.68
CA SER A 400 5.37 -2.80 4.08
C SER A 400 4.50 -1.73 4.73
N SER A 401 3.31 -2.07 5.19
CA SER A 401 2.44 -1.14 5.91
C SER A 401 2.98 -0.72 7.29
N SER A 402 4.08 -1.33 7.76
CA SER A 402 4.66 -1.11 9.09
C SER A 402 6.10 -0.61 9.10
N PHE A 403 6.86 -0.78 8.02
CA PHE A 403 8.26 -0.37 7.94
C PHE A 403 8.70 -0.02 6.52
N LEU A 404 9.85 0.67 6.43
CA LEU A 404 10.58 0.97 5.22
C LEU A 404 11.97 0.36 5.31
N GLY A 405 12.52 -0.12 4.20
CA GLY A 405 13.84 -0.71 4.21
C GLY A 405 14.69 -0.33 3.01
N THR A 406 15.99 -0.32 3.22
CA THR A 406 17.01 -0.15 2.18
C THR A 406 18.07 -1.24 2.28
N VAL A 407 18.64 -1.60 1.16
CA VAL A 407 19.86 -2.41 1.12
C VAL A 407 20.96 -1.62 0.44
N GLN A 408 22.14 -1.59 1.07
CA GLN A 408 23.33 -0.88 0.66
C GLN A 408 24.51 -1.84 0.61
N LYS A 409 25.57 -1.51 -0.14
CA LYS A 409 26.85 -2.19 0.01
C LYS A 409 27.41 -1.95 1.41
N ALA A 410 28.01 -2.97 1.99
CA ALA A 410 28.70 -2.83 3.28
C ALA A 410 29.89 -1.87 3.14
N GLU A 411 30.21 -1.11 4.19
CA GLU A 411 31.36 -0.20 4.23
C GLU A 411 32.70 -0.92 3.99
N SER A 412 32.79 -2.20 4.32
CA SER A 412 33.94 -3.06 4.01
C SER A 412 34.12 -3.28 2.51
N GLY A 413 33.13 -2.95 1.67
CA GLY A 413 33.12 -3.20 0.23
C GLY A 413 32.70 -4.63 -0.14
N GLU A 414 32.55 -5.54 0.82
CA GLU A 414 32.09 -6.90 0.62
C GLU A 414 30.73 -7.12 1.31
N GLY A 415 29.76 -7.65 0.55
CA GLY A 415 28.41 -7.96 1.04
C GLY A 415 27.46 -6.77 1.09
N TYR A 416 26.32 -6.99 1.72
CA TYR A 416 25.20 -6.06 1.74
C TYR A 416 24.64 -5.89 3.15
N VAL A 417 24.30 -4.66 3.49
CA VAL A 417 23.68 -4.29 4.75
C VAL A 417 22.27 -3.81 4.50
N MET A 418 21.32 -4.43 5.19
CA MET A 418 19.93 -4.02 5.25
C MET A 418 19.72 -3.07 6.42
N LYS A 419 19.07 -1.92 6.18
CA LYS A 419 18.61 -1.00 7.21
C LYS A 419 17.09 -0.91 7.16
N VAL A 420 16.43 -1.08 8.30
CA VAL A 420 14.97 -1.04 8.41
C VAL A 420 14.56 0.07 9.36
N TYR A 421 13.60 0.88 8.91
CA TYR A 421 13.10 2.07 9.60
C TYR A 421 11.60 1.94 9.83
N ASN A 422 11.10 2.47 10.93
CA ASN A 422 9.67 2.58 11.17
C ASN A 422 9.06 3.76 10.38
N LEU A 423 7.73 3.84 10.35
CA LEU A 423 7.01 4.91 9.65
C LEU A 423 7.09 6.29 10.36
N THR A 424 7.90 6.42 11.42
CA THR A 424 8.28 7.70 12.05
C THR A 424 9.67 8.16 11.65
N GLY A 425 10.40 7.33 10.86
CA GLY A 425 11.75 7.62 10.34
C GLY A 425 12.88 7.17 11.26
N GLU A 426 12.60 6.41 12.32
CA GLU A 426 13.59 5.90 13.25
C GLU A 426 14.13 4.55 12.77
N LEU A 427 15.45 4.36 12.83
CA LEU A 427 16.10 3.08 12.52
C LEU A 427 15.72 2.03 13.57
N GLU A 428 15.08 0.94 13.14
CA GLU A 428 14.70 -0.15 14.03
C GLU A 428 15.81 -1.19 14.17
N PHE A 429 16.43 -1.57 13.05
CA PHE A 429 17.56 -2.50 13.05
C PHE A 429 18.39 -2.41 11.78
N THR A 430 19.59 -2.94 11.88
CA THR A 430 20.52 -3.19 10.77
C THR A 430 20.84 -4.69 10.74
N HIS A 431 20.93 -5.28 9.56
CA HIS A 431 21.26 -6.70 9.39
C HIS A 431 22.17 -6.95 8.18
N ASP A 432 23.24 -7.74 8.40
CA ASP A 432 24.12 -8.17 7.31
C ASP A 432 23.48 -9.36 6.57
N ILE A 433 23.30 -9.22 5.25
CA ILE A 433 22.71 -10.29 4.43
C ILE A 433 23.69 -11.47 4.33
N GLY A 434 24.98 -11.20 4.10
CA GLY A 434 26.05 -12.22 4.13
C GLY A 434 26.13 -13.11 2.88
N PHE A 435 25.37 -12.78 1.83
CA PHE A 435 25.43 -13.42 0.51
C PHE A 435 24.99 -12.46 -0.60
N GLU A 436 25.27 -12.78 -1.84
CA GLU A 436 24.75 -12.05 -3.01
C GLU A 436 23.26 -12.34 -3.16
N TYR A 437 22.44 -11.32 -2.99
CA TYR A 437 20.99 -11.46 -3.09
C TYR A 437 20.45 -11.00 -4.44
N GLU A 438 19.35 -11.59 -4.85
CA GLU A 438 18.62 -11.29 -6.09
C GLU A 438 17.24 -10.70 -5.82
N ASN A 439 16.53 -11.20 -4.79
CA ASN A 439 15.18 -10.80 -4.48
C ASN A 439 14.98 -10.50 -2.99
N ILE A 440 14.10 -9.50 -2.74
CA ILE A 440 13.62 -9.18 -1.40
C ILE A 440 12.10 -9.10 -1.46
N ASN A 441 11.42 -9.91 -0.66
CA ASN A 441 9.99 -9.88 -0.47
C ASN A 441 9.68 -9.45 0.97
N ALA A 442 9.02 -8.33 1.14
CA ALA A 442 8.65 -7.79 2.44
C ALA A 442 7.15 -7.93 2.70
N SER A 443 6.80 -8.27 3.93
CA SER A 443 5.43 -8.26 4.44
C SER A 443 5.41 -7.62 5.83
N ASP A 444 4.23 -7.39 6.40
CA ASP A 444 4.13 -6.75 7.73
C ASP A 444 4.76 -7.56 8.87
N ASP A 445 5.01 -8.86 8.67
CA ASP A 445 5.53 -9.77 9.67
C ASP A 445 6.98 -10.18 9.43
N GLU A 446 7.46 -10.16 8.18
CA GLU A 446 8.76 -10.71 7.82
C GLU A 446 9.34 -10.15 6.52
N ILE A 447 10.66 -10.30 6.40
CA ILE A 447 11.44 -9.95 5.23
C ILE A 447 12.14 -11.22 4.74
N ILE A 448 11.90 -11.60 3.49
CA ILE A 448 12.50 -12.76 2.83
C ILE A 448 13.53 -12.26 1.83
N VAL A 449 14.76 -12.70 1.97
CA VAL A 449 15.88 -12.38 1.08
C VAL A 449 16.36 -13.67 0.45
N THR A 450 16.44 -13.71 -0.87
CA THR A 450 16.93 -14.87 -1.62
C THR A 450 17.97 -14.47 -2.67
N GLY A 451 18.92 -15.36 -2.93
CA GLY A 451 19.92 -15.17 -3.99
C GLY A 451 20.71 -16.44 -4.20
N GLY A 452 20.82 -16.89 -5.45
CA GLY A 452 21.39 -18.18 -5.76
C GLY A 452 20.67 -19.31 -5.01
N GLN A 453 21.36 -20.04 -4.15
CA GLN A 453 20.80 -21.11 -3.32
C GLN A 453 20.48 -20.65 -1.89
N GLU A 454 20.85 -19.41 -1.53
CA GLU A 454 20.73 -18.88 -0.17
C GLU A 454 19.35 -18.27 0.07
N CYS A 455 18.84 -18.50 1.29
CA CYS A 455 17.62 -17.88 1.80
C CYS A 455 17.84 -17.37 3.22
N LEU A 456 17.36 -16.16 3.47
CA LEU A 456 17.31 -15.53 4.79
C LEU A 456 15.91 -14.98 5.03
N ILE A 457 15.25 -15.43 6.10
CA ILE A 457 13.98 -14.88 6.55
C ILE A 457 14.19 -14.17 7.88
N LEU A 458 13.90 -12.89 7.91
CA LEU A 458 13.93 -12.07 9.12
C LEU A 458 12.52 -11.76 9.59
N THR A 459 12.32 -11.73 10.90
CA THR A 459 11.11 -11.12 11.47
C THR A 459 11.17 -9.61 11.31
N LYS A 460 10.04 -8.92 11.41
CA LYS A 460 9.97 -7.45 11.39
C LYS A 460 10.84 -6.75 12.46
N SER A 461 11.29 -7.47 13.47
CA SER A 461 12.22 -6.96 14.49
C SER A 461 13.69 -7.30 14.21
N GLY A 462 14.04 -7.74 13.00
CA GLY A 462 15.40 -8.03 12.58
C GLY A 462 15.98 -9.36 13.08
N ARG A 463 15.18 -10.22 13.72
CA ARG A 463 15.65 -11.53 14.17
C ARG A 463 15.60 -12.54 13.04
N THR A 464 16.65 -13.34 12.89
CA THR A 464 16.67 -14.44 11.94
C THR A 464 15.64 -15.49 12.36
N ARG A 465 14.65 -15.72 11.47
CA ARG A 465 13.65 -16.77 11.60
C ARG A 465 14.11 -18.07 10.94
N PHE A 466 14.74 -17.93 9.76
CA PHE A 466 15.22 -19.05 8.96
C PHE A 466 16.42 -18.59 8.13
N ARG A 467 17.48 -19.37 8.08
CA ARG A 467 18.60 -19.21 7.16
C ARG A 467 18.96 -20.58 6.64
N TYR A 468 18.99 -20.73 5.32
CA TYR A 468 19.16 -22.03 4.71
C TYR A 468 19.78 -21.94 3.32
N THR A 469 20.58 -22.94 2.96
CA THR A 469 21.15 -23.13 1.63
C THR A 469 20.43 -24.30 0.97
N PHE A 470 19.67 -24.03 -0.08
CA PHE A 470 18.94 -25.05 -0.82
C PHE A 470 19.85 -25.81 -1.79
N ASP A 471 19.45 -27.01 -2.19
CA ASP A 471 20.22 -27.83 -3.12
C ASP A 471 20.19 -27.27 -4.57
N LYS A 472 19.20 -26.42 -4.90
CA LYS A 472 18.99 -25.79 -6.21
C LYS A 472 18.83 -24.26 -6.07
N PRO A 473 19.17 -23.50 -7.12
CA PRO A 473 18.95 -22.07 -7.13
C PRO A 473 17.47 -21.71 -6.97
N ILE A 474 17.18 -20.75 -6.08
CA ILE A 474 15.85 -20.23 -5.80
C ILE A 474 15.57 -19.08 -6.78
N LYS A 475 14.46 -19.12 -7.49
CA LYS A 475 14.01 -18.01 -8.34
C LYS A 475 13.14 -17.03 -7.59
N ASN A 476 12.28 -17.54 -6.73
CA ASN A 476 11.43 -16.72 -5.87
C ASN A 476 11.02 -17.49 -4.62
N MET A 477 10.80 -16.78 -3.52
CA MET A 477 10.24 -17.35 -2.31
C MET A 477 9.26 -16.36 -1.68
N ILE A 478 8.05 -16.79 -1.42
CA ILE A 478 6.98 -15.93 -0.91
C ILE A 478 6.25 -16.65 0.22
N ALA A 479 5.93 -15.89 1.28
CA ALA A 479 5.09 -16.38 2.37
C ALA A 479 3.66 -16.60 1.90
N THR A 480 3.04 -17.68 2.36
CA THR A 480 1.61 -17.95 2.16
C THR A 480 0.81 -17.57 3.40
N SER A 481 -0.52 -17.66 3.32
CA SER A 481 -1.40 -17.48 4.48
C SER A 481 -1.25 -18.60 5.54
N GLY A 482 -0.57 -19.71 5.17
CA GLY A 482 -0.29 -20.82 6.10
C GLY A 482 0.80 -20.45 7.10
N THR A 483 0.63 -20.89 8.36
CA THR A 483 1.63 -20.64 9.41
C THR A 483 2.97 -21.31 9.04
N ARG A 484 4.03 -20.53 8.85
CA ARG A 484 5.38 -21.00 8.50
C ARG A 484 5.44 -21.74 7.18
N GLN A 485 4.56 -21.40 6.26
CA GLN A 485 4.45 -22.06 4.96
C GLN A 485 4.82 -21.08 3.86
N TYR A 486 5.65 -21.55 2.93
CA TYR A 486 6.19 -20.73 1.86
C TYR A 486 6.08 -21.47 0.53
N ILE A 487 5.91 -20.72 -0.54
CA ILE A 487 6.08 -21.22 -1.90
C ILE A 487 7.47 -20.84 -2.35
N VAL A 488 8.25 -21.85 -2.73
CA VAL A 488 9.61 -21.69 -3.27
C VAL A 488 9.60 -22.14 -4.71
N THR A 489 9.99 -21.26 -5.61
CA THR A 489 10.07 -21.56 -7.05
C THR A 489 11.51 -21.81 -7.44
N PHE A 490 11.77 -22.95 -8.05
CA PHE A 490 13.04 -23.36 -8.67
C PHE A 490 12.91 -23.33 -10.20
N ASP A 491 13.96 -23.63 -10.94
CA ASP A 491 13.94 -23.65 -12.40
C ASP A 491 13.00 -24.72 -12.96
N ASP A 492 12.88 -25.88 -12.31
CA ASP A 492 12.21 -27.07 -12.80
C ASP A 492 10.89 -27.39 -12.07
N HIS A 493 10.67 -26.84 -10.88
CA HIS A 493 9.49 -27.11 -10.07
C HIS A 493 9.21 -25.99 -9.06
N THR A 494 8.06 -26.07 -8.44
CA THR A 494 7.65 -25.20 -7.36
C THR A 494 7.25 -26.04 -6.15
N ASP A 495 7.89 -25.80 -5.01
CA ASP A 495 7.59 -26.46 -3.76
C ASP A 495 6.79 -25.57 -2.82
N THR A 496 5.77 -26.14 -2.20
CA THR A 496 5.19 -25.61 -0.98
C THR A 496 5.90 -26.23 0.21
N ILE A 497 6.63 -25.44 0.97
CA ILE A 497 7.41 -25.90 2.11
C ILE A 497 6.84 -25.39 3.43
N LYS A 498 7.11 -26.12 4.50
CA LYS A 498 6.81 -25.74 5.88
C LYS A 498 8.07 -25.82 6.72
N LEU A 499 8.41 -24.71 7.41
CA LEU A 499 9.62 -24.66 8.24
C LEU A 499 9.52 -25.59 9.46
N THR A 500 10.62 -26.28 9.75
CA THR A 500 10.79 -27.19 10.88
C THR A 500 11.92 -26.72 11.79
N VAL A 501 11.85 -27.13 13.06
CA VAL A 501 12.87 -26.78 14.08
C VAL A 501 14.11 -27.64 13.93
N ASN A 502 13.92 -28.89 13.53
CA ASN A 502 14.99 -29.85 13.32
C ASN A 502 15.37 -29.85 11.84
N ASP A 503 16.65 -30.04 11.59
CA ASP A 503 17.18 -30.31 10.26
C ASP A 503 16.85 -31.79 9.96
N ASP A 504 15.61 -32.06 9.58
CA ASP A 504 15.19 -33.39 9.14
C ASP A 504 15.68 -33.56 7.69
N LYS A 505 16.96 -33.93 7.55
CA LYS A 505 17.53 -34.50 6.31
C LYS A 505 17.40 -36.00 6.34
#